data_700e8cbcd8727e08a09bf78067049e6f
#
_entry.id   700e8cbcd8727e08a09bf78067049e6f
#
_cell.length_a   1.000
_cell.length_b   1.000
_cell.length_c   1.000
_cell.angle_alpha   90.00
_cell.angle_beta   90.00
_cell.angle_gamma   90.00
#
_symmetry.space_group_name_H-M   'P 1'
#
loop_
_entity.id
_entity.type
_entity.pdbx_description
1 polymer ?
#
loop_
_entity_poly.entity_id
_entity_poly.type
_entity_poly.pdbx_seq_one_letter_code
_entity_poly.pdbx_strand_id
1 'polypeptide(L)'
;MTDSSFDIATAIADVLARNVTDVVLCPGSRNSPLAYALLAREDLCVHVRIDERSAAFTALGLARVQRRHVAVVMTSGTAVANTMPAMVEAHMSHTPIAVVSADRPSRMLGTGASQTIWQQGLFGRYCTTQHVESIADVEALSFAADQVHINVALDTPLVPEELPRRAGQAERAPVGPGRLDTAPAWVDHGSVDVDLERDTLVIAGDEAWDVPGLEYVPTIAEPTAPTPFHQVHPLAARFFVQSEVAISHDGGDFSASTKPEQIIVVGHPTLHREVMSLLEDPDIEVIGLSRTETFTGHPTRTGSRVNATGQPRDSWLKICEAAGEVGAQTVRDALADAAFGFTGLHVAAAVADTLGVGDTLVLGASNPVRDASYAGLPFDGVATYSARGAAGIDGTVSQAVGAALAVQALHPDEIRAPRTVALLGDLTFLHDINGLLIGPGERRPGNLTIVVANDDGGGIFETLEVGADSVREDFERAFGTPHGVDVERLAGAHDVAYHRAETLTELQELLVETTANPEPVTVIEARTTRATRRELAQRLKK
;
A
#
# COMPACT_ATOMS: atom_id res chain seq x y z
N MET A 1 37.94 24.83 11.59
CA MET A 1 38.24 23.61 10.81
C MET A 1 36.94 23.30 10.09
N THR A 2 36.97 22.98 8.83
CA THR A 2 35.80 22.52 8.09
C THR A 2 35.54 21.06 8.48
N ASP A 3 34.31 20.73 8.78
CA ASP A 3 33.90 19.34 9.13
C ASP A 3 34.29 18.40 7.99
N SER A 4 34.81 17.21 8.30
CA SER A 4 35.10 16.22 7.27
C SER A 4 33.77 15.56 6.79
N SER A 5 33.76 15.05 5.56
CA SER A 5 32.59 14.31 5.05
C SER A 5 32.21 13.12 5.92
N PHE A 6 33.17 12.51 6.59
CA PHE A 6 32.90 11.40 7.50
C PHE A 6 32.34 11.85 8.84
N ASP A 7 32.75 13.03 9.38
CA ASP A 7 32.17 13.59 10.58
C ASP A 7 30.69 13.96 10.37
N ILE A 8 30.38 14.60 9.22
CA ILE A 8 29.00 14.90 8.82
C ILE A 8 28.19 13.62 8.68
N ALA A 9 28.74 12.58 8.00
CA ALA A 9 28.07 11.31 7.80
C ALA A 9 27.80 10.58 9.14
N THR A 10 28.73 10.66 10.08
CA THR A 10 28.57 10.10 11.43
C THR A 10 27.45 10.82 12.18
N ALA A 11 27.44 12.15 12.14
CA ALA A 11 26.37 12.94 12.76
C ALA A 11 24.99 12.64 12.13
N ILE A 12 24.92 12.47 10.80
CA ILE A 12 23.67 12.01 10.10
C ILE A 12 23.26 10.63 10.60
N ALA A 13 24.17 9.67 10.71
CA ALA A 13 23.87 8.33 11.22
C ALA A 13 23.34 8.38 12.66
N ASP A 14 23.87 9.29 13.50
CA ASP A 14 23.37 9.53 14.86
C ASP A 14 21.96 10.12 14.88
N VAL A 15 21.65 11.05 13.96
CA VAL A 15 20.29 11.60 13.80
C VAL A 15 19.33 10.50 13.32
N LEU A 16 19.72 9.74 12.30
CA LEU A 16 18.89 8.64 11.79
C LEU A 16 18.59 7.62 12.89
N ALA A 17 19.58 7.21 13.69
CA ALA A 17 19.37 6.22 14.74
C ALA A 17 18.40 6.69 15.85
N ARG A 18 18.19 8.00 16.01
CA ARG A 18 17.18 8.54 16.92
C ARG A 18 15.76 8.56 16.31
N ASN A 19 15.65 8.53 14.98
CA ASN A 19 14.38 8.73 14.28
C ASN A 19 13.90 7.52 13.47
N VAL A 20 14.79 6.57 13.13
CA VAL A 20 14.45 5.39 12.32
C VAL A 20 15.03 4.11 12.95
N THR A 21 14.43 2.97 12.67
CA THR A 21 14.96 1.64 13.02
C THR A 21 15.60 0.96 11.81
N ASP A 22 15.09 1.26 10.62
CA ASP A 22 15.47 0.63 9.37
C ASP A 22 16.00 1.65 8.36
N VAL A 23 17.04 1.26 7.65
CA VAL A 23 17.66 2.03 6.58
C VAL A 23 17.79 1.15 5.34
N VAL A 24 17.24 1.56 4.22
CA VAL A 24 17.49 0.92 2.93
C VAL A 24 18.61 1.68 2.23
N LEU A 25 19.75 1.01 2.05
CA LEU A 25 20.98 1.62 1.53
C LEU A 25 21.24 1.17 0.09
N CYS A 26 21.42 2.14 -0.81
CA CYS A 26 21.86 1.89 -2.19
C CYS A 26 23.37 2.17 -2.35
N PRO A 27 24.08 1.35 -3.14
CA PRO A 27 25.51 1.53 -3.34
C PRO A 27 25.84 2.79 -4.14
N GLY A 28 26.96 3.43 -3.82
CA GLY A 28 27.46 4.57 -4.59
C GLY A 28 28.75 5.14 -3.99
N SER A 29 29.55 5.80 -4.81
CA SER A 29 30.82 6.37 -4.33
C SER A 29 30.60 7.62 -3.47
N ARG A 30 29.68 8.52 -3.87
CA ARG A 30 29.46 9.79 -3.13
C ARG A 30 28.87 9.57 -1.76
N ASN A 31 28.03 8.56 -1.57
CA ASN A 31 27.46 8.21 -0.28
C ASN A 31 28.31 7.24 0.55
N SER A 32 29.55 6.93 0.15
CA SER A 32 30.39 6.00 0.93
C SER A 32 30.63 6.43 2.38
N PRO A 33 30.80 7.73 2.73
CA PRO A 33 30.86 8.13 4.15
C PRO A 33 29.62 7.73 4.92
N LEU A 34 28.41 7.97 4.37
CA LEU A 34 27.14 7.57 4.97
C LEU A 34 27.04 6.05 5.10
N ALA A 35 27.42 5.29 4.06
CA ALA A 35 27.40 3.84 4.09
C ALA A 35 28.26 3.27 5.23
N TYR A 36 29.51 3.75 5.39
CA TYR A 36 30.39 3.31 6.47
C TYR A 36 29.86 3.69 7.85
N ALA A 37 29.34 4.91 8.02
CA ALA A 37 28.79 5.38 9.27
C ALA A 37 27.54 4.55 9.68
N LEU A 38 26.64 4.26 8.76
CA LEU A 38 25.44 3.46 8.98
C LEU A 38 25.75 1.98 9.27
N LEU A 39 26.66 1.38 8.49
CA LEU A 39 27.06 -0.02 8.68
C LEU A 39 27.84 -0.27 9.97
N ALA A 40 28.40 0.75 10.58
CA ALA A 40 29.08 0.68 11.87
C ALA A 40 28.11 0.66 13.08
N ARG A 41 26.82 1.01 12.86
CA ARG A 41 25.82 1.08 13.93
C ARG A 41 25.17 -0.26 14.23
N GLU A 42 25.01 -0.56 15.51
CA GLU A 42 24.35 -1.78 16.00
C GLU A 42 22.83 -1.57 16.20
N ASP A 43 22.41 -0.32 16.33
CA ASP A 43 21.04 0.09 16.61
C ASP A 43 20.23 0.44 15.35
N LEU A 44 20.77 0.23 14.16
CA LEU A 44 20.09 0.35 12.88
C LEU A 44 20.07 -0.99 12.13
N CYS A 45 18.93 -1.33 11.57
CA CYS A 45 18.79 -2.42 10.62
C CYS A 45 19.02 -1.88 9.21
N VAL A 46 20.15 -2.26 8.58
CA VAL A 46 20.50 -1.81 7.24
C VAL A 46 20.18 -2.89 6.22
N HIS A 47 19.38 -2.54 5.20
CA HIS A 47 19.00 -3.38 4.06
C HIS A 47 19.64 -2.85 2.80
N VAL A 48 20.55 -3.58 2.17
CA VAL A 48 21.18 -3.12 0.92
C VAL A 48 20.34 -3.52 -0.28
N ARG A 49 20.09 -2.56 -1.18
CA ARG A 49 19.35 -2.75 -2.44
C ARG A 49 20.09 -2.03 -3.57
N ILE A 50 20.00 -2.57 -4.80
CA ILE A 50 20.74 -2.03 -5.96
C ILE A 50 19.91 -0.97 -6.69
N ASP A 51 18.61 -1.21 -6.86
CA ASP A 51 17.67 -0.34 -7.57
C ASP A 51 17.05 0.65 -6.57
N GLU A 52 17.28 1.94 -6.76
CA GLU A 52 16.81 2.99 -5.83
C GLU A 52 15.30 3.13 -5.82
N ARG A 53 14.60 2.82 -6.92
CA ARG A 53 13.14 2.78 -6.95
C ARG A 53 12.63 1.66 -6.05
N SER A 54 13.11 0.44 -6.25
CA SER A 54 12.77 -0.71 -5.41
C SER A 54 13.17 -0.50 -3.95
N ALA A 55 14.32 0.14 -3.70
CA ALA A 55 14.77 0.52 -2.36
C ALA A 55 13.77 1.45 -1.66
N ALA A 56 13.32 2.49 -2.36
CA ALA A 56 12.38 3.47 -1.82
C ALA A 56 11.00 2.84 -1.53
N PHE A 57 10.51 1.95 -2.40
CA PHE A 57 9.27 1.22 -2.16
C PHE A 57 9.42 0.12 -1.08
N THR A 58 10.60 -0.47 -0.91
CA THR A 58 10.88 -1.34 0.25
C THR A 58 10.81 -0.53 1.55
N ALA A 59 11.40 0.66 1.59
CA ALA A 59 11.29 1.57 2.72
C ALA A 59 9.83 1.98 2.98
N LEU A 60 9.05 2.24 1.94
CA LEU A 60 7.62 2.53 2.04
C LEU A 60 6.83 1.37 2.69
N GLY A 61 7.08 0.12 2.26
CA GLY A 61 6.45 -1.05 2.84
C GLY A 61 6.80 -1.25 4.31
N LEU A 62 8.08 -1.08 4.68
CA LEU A 62 8.54 -1.08 6.08
C LEU A 62 7.80 0.01 6.90
N ALA A 63 7.76 1.24 6.38
CA ALA A 63 7.19 2.39 7.07
C ALA A 63 5.67 2.26 7.27
N ARG A 64 4.93 1.72 6.29
CA ARG A 64 3.47 1.48 6.38
C ARG A 64 3.12 0.55 7.54
N VAL A 65 3.88 -0.52 7.72
CA VAL A 65 3.66 -1.49 8.80
C VAL A 65 4.11 -0.94 10.14
N GLN A 66 5.30 -0.35 10.19
CA GLN A 66 5.88 0.16 11.43
C GLN A 66 5.26 1.48 11.91
N ARG A 67 4.58 2.22 11.00
CA ARG A 67 4.07 3.58 11.22
C ARG A 67 5.14 4.55 11.74
N ARG A 68 6.32 4.50 11.14
CA ARG A 68 7.51 5.28 11.49
C ARG A 68 8.32 5.61 10.26
N HIS A 69 9.17 6.63 10.36
CA HIS A 69 10.14 6.90 9.31
C HIS A 69 11.04 5.70 9.09
N VAL A 70 11.23 5.37 7.80
CA VAL A 70 12.28 4.48 7.31
C VAL A 70 13.13 5.30 6.35
N ALA A 71 14.45 5.23 6.54
CA ALA A 71 15.36 5.99 5.68
C ALA A 71 15.73 5.19 4.43
N VAL A 72 15.81 5.88 3.29
CA VAL A 72 16.43 5.35 2.06
C VAL A 72 17.63 6.22 1.70
N VAL A 73 18.80 5.62 1.60
CA VAL A 73 20.09 6.32 1.46
C VAL A 73 20.75 5.96 0.14
N MET A 74 21.08 6.96 -0.69
CA MET A 74 21.63 6.74 -2.02
C MET A 74 22.66 7.79 -2.39
N THR A 75 23.31 7.55 -3.52
CA THR A 75 24.23 8.49 -4.16
C THR A 75 23.48 9.62 -4.85
N SER A 76 24.18 10.47 -5.55
CA SER A 76 23.64 11.65 -6.27
C SER A 76 23.08 11.29 -7.66
N GLY A 77 22.43 12.25 -8.27
CA GLY A 77 22.00 12.16 -9.67
C GLY A 77 20.67 11.42 -9.83
N THR A 78 20.58 10.56 -10.84
CA THR A 78 19.35 9.80 -11.14
C THR A 78 18.95 8.83 -10.03
N ALA A 79 19.87 8.43 -9.15
CA ALA A 79 19.57 7.65 -7.94
C ALA A 79 18.47 8.33 -7.11
N VAL A 80 18.59 9.64 -6.87
CA VAL A 80 17.60 10.42 -6.14
C VAL A 80 16.29 10.52 -6.94
N ALA A 81 16.38 10.79 -8.24
CA ALA A 81 15.19 10.90 -9.10
C ALA A 81 14.37 9.60 -9.16
N ASN A 82 15.02 8.44 -9.07
CA ASN A 82 14.35 7.14 -9.04
C ASN A 82 13.48 6.91 -7.77
N THR A 83 13.69 7.67 -6.71
CA THR A 83 12.85 7.59 -5.50
C THR A 83 11.58 8.41 -5.59
N MET A 84 11.41 9.23 -6.65
CA MET A 84 10.25 10.12 -6.82
C MET A 84 8.90 9.38 -6.78
N PRO A 85 8.69 8.24 -7.44
CA PRO A 85 7.42 7.53 -7.37
C PRO A 85 7.04 7.12 -5.95
N ALA A 86 7.99 6.62 -5.17
CA ALA A 86 7.76 6.24 -3.78
C ALA A 86 7.48 7.47 -2.89
N MET A 87 8.16 8.61 -3.15
CA MET A 87 7.90 9.86 -2.44
C MET A 87 6.49 10.39 -2.72
N VAL A 88 6.01 10.28 -3.97
CA VAL A 88 4.63 10.67 -4.34
C VAL A 88 3.63 9.79 -3.60
N GLU A 89 3.79 8.46 -3.64
CA GLU A 89 2.90 7.54 -2.91
C GLU A 89 2.95 7.79 -1.41
N ALA A 90 4.15 8.00 -0.83
CA ALA A 90 4.32 8.31 0.58
C ALA A 90 3.58 9.58 1.00
N HIS A 91 3.68 10.64 0.19
CA HIS A 91 2.99 11.91 0.45
C HIS A 91 1.47 11.75 0.39
N MET A 92 0.97 11.07 -0.65
CA MET A 92 -0.46 10.88 -0.86
C MET A 92 -1.11 9.88 0.10
N SER A 93 -0.31 9.01 0.73
CA SER A 93 -0.74 8.03 1.74
C SER A 93 -0.23 8.35 3.15
N HIS A 94 0.26 9.57 3.38
CA HIS A 94 0.79 10.06 4.67
C HIS A 94 1.74 9.05 5.35
N THR A 95 2.53 8.34 4.53
CA THR A 95 3.48 7.32 5.02
C THR A 95 4.82 7.98 5.33
N PRO A 96 5.36 7.84 6.54
CA PRO A 96 6.60 8.50 6.92
C PRO A 96 7.82 7.84 6.25
N ILE A 97 8.53 8.61 5.41
CA ILE A 97 9.74 8.17 4.70
C ILE A 97 10.80 9.27 4.71
N ALA A 98 12.08 8.88 4.87
CA ALA A 98 13.20 9.81 4.81
C ALA A 98 14.15 9.44 3.66
N VAL A 99 14.22 10.30 2.63
CA VAL A 99 15.19 10.17 1.55
C VAL A 99 16.46 10.92 1.96
N VAL A 100 17.60 10.24 2.00
CA VAL A 100 18.92 10.82 2.29
C VAL A 100 19.80 10.67 1.07
N SER A 101 20.00 11.76 0.36
CA SER A 101 20.81 11.79 -0.86
C SER A 101 22.17 12.43 -0.64
N ALA A 102 23.22 11.73 -1.07
CA ALA A 102 24.53 12.37 -1.14
C ALA A 102 24.60 13.33 -2.35
N ASP A 103 25.27 14.44 -2.17
CA ASP A 103 25.47 15.44 -3.22
C ASP A 103 26.92 15.93 -3.25
N ARG A 104 27.27 16.71 -4.27
CA ARG A 104 28.52 17.45 -4.32
C ARG A 104 28.39 18.72 -3.48
N PRO A 105 29.56 19.25 -3.01
CA PRO A 105 29.58 20.59 -2.39
C PRO A 105 28.97 21.65 -3.32
N SER A 106 28.28 22.64 -2.72
CA SER A 106 27.56 23.70 -3.45
C SER A 106 28.41 24.38 -4.55
N ARG A 107 29.73 24.50 -4.36
CA ARG A 107 30.65 25.07 -5.38
C ARG A 107 30.70 24.28 -6.69
N MET A 108 30.29 23.03 -6.70
CA MET A 108 30.27 22.14 -7.88
C MET A 108 28.92 22.07 -8.57
N LEU A 109 27.85 22.57 -7.94
CA LEU A 109 26.52 22.59 -8.54
C LEU A 109 26.47 23.55 -9.73
N GLY A 110 25.83 23.12 -10.83
CA GLY A 110 25.71 23.92 -12.05
C GLY A 110 27.01 24.04 -12.89
N THR A 111 28.08 23.35 -12.53
CA THR A 111 29.37 23.41 -13.24
C THR A 111 29.51 22.33 -14.33
N GLY A 112 28.55 21.46 -14.50
CA GLY A 112 28.65 20.29 -15.38
C GLY A 112 29.46 19.12 -14.77
N ALA A 113 29.71 19.14 -13.46
CA ALA A 113 30.39 18.05 -12.78
C ALA A 113 29.61 16.73 -12.96
N SER A 114 30.34 15.62 -13.11
CA SER A 114 29.75 14.29 -13.35
C SER A 114 28.73 13.92 -12.28
N GLN A 115 27.58 13.36 -12.69
CA GLN A 115 26.52 12.87 -11.82
C GLN A 115 25.99 13.95 -10.84
N THR A 116 25.92 15.20 -11.30
CA THR A 116 25.43 16.35 -10.53
C THR A 116 24.16 16.89 -11.18
N ILE A 117 23.10 16.94 -10.40
CA ILE A 117 21.79 17.48 -10.81
C ILE A 117 21.30 18.47 -9.73
N TRP A 118 20.19 19.13 -9.98
CA TRP A 118 19.52 19.95 -8.97
C TRP A 118 18.69 19.04 -8.05
N GLN A 119 19.30 18.57 -6.95
CA GLN A 119 18.65 17.67 -5.98
C GLN A 119 17.77 18.44 -4.98
N GLN A 120 18.21 19.66 -4.60
CA GLN A 120 17.39 20.53 -3.77
C GLN A 120 16.11 20.91 -4.52
N GLY A 121 14.96 20.65 -3.87
CA GLY A 121 13.65 20.89 -4.48
C GLY A 121 13.21 19.87 -5.53
N LEU A 122 13.93 18.77 -5.72
CA LEU A 122 13.59 17.73 -6.70
C LEU A 122 12.18 17.16 -6.49
N PHE A 123 11.77 16.99 -5.24
CA PHE A 123 10.45 16.45 -4.88
C PHE A 123 9.31 17.48 -4.95
N GLY A 124 9.62 18.74 -5.26
CA GLY A 124 8.62 19.79 -5.47
C GLY A 124 7.69 19.96 -4.26
N ARG A 125 6.39 19.83 -4.49
CA ARG A 125 5.37 19.97 -3.43
C ARG A 125 5.28 18.79 -2.48
N TYR A 126 5.85 17.64 -2.85
CA TYR A 126 5.71 16.40 -2.08
C TYR A 126 6.65 16.33 -0.88
N CYS A 127 7.77 17.06 -0.91
CA CYS A 127 8.72 17.06 0.19
C CYS A 127 9.64 18.26 0.11
N THR A 128 9.84 18.94 1.24
CA THR A 128 10.83 20.02 1.35
C THR A 128 12.21 19.43 1.63
N THR A 129 13.24 19.96 0.94
CA THR A 129 14.63 19.53 1.12
C THR A 129 15.28 20.25 2.29
N GLN A 130 15.88 19.51 3.20
CA GLN A 130 16.82 20.00 4.21
C GLN A 130 18.25 19.78 3.69
N HIS A 131 18.98 20.85 3.46
CA HIS A 131 20.33 20.78 2.91
C HIS A 131 21.38 20.79 4.02
N VAL A 132 22.40 19.95 3.91
CA VAL A 132 23.44 19.73 4.91
C VAL A 132 24.82 19.88 4.25
N GLU A 133 25.62 20.80 4.75
CA GLU A 133 27.05 20.99 4.40
C GLU A 133 27.97 21.00 5.64
N SER A 134 27.40 21.02 6.85
CA SER A 134 28.12 21.10 8.12
C SER A 134 27.42 20.30 9.23
N ILE A 135 28.12 20.05 10.32
CA ILE A 135 27.53 19.43 11.54
C ILE A 135 26.42 20.33 12.13
N ALA A 136 26.56 21.64 12.03
CA ALA A 136 25.53 22.58 12.50
C ALA A 136 24.22 22.42 11.73
N ASP A 137 24.26 22.11 10.41
CA ASP A 137 23.08 21.82 9.62
C ASP A 137 22.44 20.50 10.06
N VAL A 138 23.25 19.49 10.44
CA VAL A 138 22.74 18.21 10.96
C VAL A 138 21.98 18.39 12.28
N GLU A 139 22.44 19.27 13.15
CA GLU A 139 21.76 19.58 14.42
C GLU A 139 20.40 20.26 14.21
N ALA A 140 20.20 20.92 13.07
CA ALA A 140 18.95 21.60 12.72
C ALA A 140 17.92 20.68 12.01
N LEU A 141 18.27 19.42 11.68
CA LEU A 141 17.40 18.50 10.98
C LEU A 141 16.12 18.19 11.75
N SER A 142 15.00 18.14 11.05
CA SER A 142 13.68 17.87 11.59
C SER A 142 13.02 16.68 10.89
N PHE A 143 12.40 15.81 11.70
CA PHE A 143 11.54 14.69 11.28
C PHE A 143 10.08 14.93 11.66
N ALA A 144 9.68 16.19 11.81
CA ALA A 144 8.29 16.54 12.16
C ALA A 144 7.30 16.32 11.00
N ALA A 145 7.79 16.32 9.74
CA ALA A 145 6.97 16.00 8.56
C ALA A 145 7.04 14.52 8.25
N ASP A 146 5.96 13.95 7.69
CA ASP A 146 5.92 12.55 7.28
C ASP A 146 6.94 12.24 6.17
N GLN A 147 7.14 13.17 5.23
CA GLN A 147 8.14 13.04 4.19
C GLN A 147 9.32 13.96 4.47
N VAL A 148 10.51 13.38 4.52
CA VAL A 148 11.77 14.08 4.78
C VAL A 148 12.74 13.85 3.63
N HIS A 149 13.35 14.92 3.11
CA HIS A 149 14.47 14.83 2.19
C HIS A 149 15.68 15.56 2.78
N ILE A 150 16.77 14.82 3.02
CA ILE A 150 18.03 15.32 3.51
C ILE A 150 19.05 15.24 2.37
N ASN A 151 19.48 16.37 1.83
CA ASN A 151 20.47 16.46 0.77
C ASN A 151 21.84 16.80 1.36
N VAL A 152 22.76 15.82 1.40
CA VAL A 152 24.04 15.91 2.12
C VAL A 152 25.18 16.19 1.16
N ALA A 153 25.76 17.37 1.24
CA ALA A 153 26.95 17.74 0.46
C ALA A 153 28.20 17.10 1.07
N LEU A 154 28.84 16.21 0.30
CA LEU A 154 30.03 15.47 0.72
C LEU A 154 31.20 15.78 -0.21
N ASP A 155 32.36 16.14 0.36
CA ASP A 155 33.59 16.42 -0.35
C ASP A 155 34.64 15.32 -0.13
N THR A 156 35.68 15.31 -0.96
CA THR A 156 36.82 14.42 -0.80
C THR A 156 37.70 14.86 0.39
N PRO A 157 38.26 13.90 1.17
CA PRO A 157 38.20 12.45 1.00
C PRO A 157 36.87 11.87 1.44
N LEU A 158 36.33 10.87 0.67
CA LEU A 158 35.06 10.18 0.95
C LEU A 158 35.24 8.90 1.78
N VAL A 159 36.46 8.44 1.95
CA VAL A 159 36.78 7.27 2.76
C VAL A 159 37.66 7.75 3.91
N PRO A 160 37.34 7.43 5.17
CA PRO A 160 38.20 7.79 6.31
C PRO A 160 39.50 6.98 6.26
N GLU A 161 40.55 7.50 6.88
CA GLU A 161 41.85 6.79 6.97
C GLU A 161 41.72 5.48 7.74
N GLU A 162 40.89 5.49 8.81
CA GLU A 162 40.53 4.30 9.59
C GLU A 162 39.03 4.04 9.51
N LEU A 163 38.64 2.86 9.07
CA LEU A 163 37.25 2.46 9.03
C LEU A 163 36.76 2.13 10.46
N PRO A 164 35.53 2.57 10.81
CA PRO A 164 34.92 2.19 12.07
C PRO A 164 34.76 0.67 12.14
N ARG A 165 34.89 0.09 13.34
CA ARG A 165 34.66 -1.35 13.55
C ARG A 165 33.21 -1.68 13.23
N ARG A 166 33.01 -2.68 12.38
CA ARG A 166 31.68 -3.18 12.05
C ARG A 166 31.17 -4.10 13.14
N ALA A 167 29.93 -3.89 13.60
CA ALA A 167 29.18 -4.91 14.29
C ALA A 167 28.85 -6.05 13.31
N GLY A 168 28.95 -7.30 13.77
CA GLY A 168 28.59 -8.45 12.95
C GLY A 168 27.10 -8.41 12.57
N GLN A 169 26.77 -8.63 11.29
CA GLN A 169 25.37 -8.62 10.82
C GLN A 169 24.50 -9.72 11.47
N ALA A 170 25.10 -10.79 11.96
CA ALA A 170 24.40 -11.95 12.54
C ALA A 170 23.87 -11.75 13.97
N GLU A 171 24.32 -10.71 14.69
CA GLU A 171 24.00 -10.51 16.11
C GLU A 171 23.11 -9.31 16.39
N ARG A 172 22.59 -8.65 15.34
CA ARG A 172 21.72 -7.47 15.55
C ARG A 172 20.33 -7.92 15.99
N ALA A 173 20.06 -7.81 17.26
CA ALA A 173 18.70 -7.93 17.77
C ALA A 173 17.81 -6.86 17.07
N PRO A 174 16.58 -7.23 16.68
CA PRO A 174 15.63 -6.24 16.19
C PRO A 174 15.50 -5.11 17.23
N VAL A 175 15.60 -3.86 16.79
CA VAL A 175 15.36 -2.73 17.68
C VAL A 175 13.87 -2.73 18.00
N GLY A 176 13.52 -3.08 19.23
CA GLY A 176 12.13 -3.18 19.66
C GLY A 176 11.38 -1.84 19.52
N PRO A 177 10.05 -1.89 19.32
CA PRO A 177 9.22 -0.71 19.02
C PRO A 177 9.18 0.37 20.12
N GLY A 178 9.72 0.11 21.31
CA GLY A 178 9.61 0.98 22.47
C GLY A 178 10.59 2.17 22.53
N ARG A 179 11.46 2.36 21.53
CA ARG A 179 12.56 3.33 21.62
C ARG A 179 12.32 4.68 20.92
N LEU A 180 11.30 4.79 20.07
CA LEU A 180 11.07 5.99 19.26
C LEU A 180 9.68 6.58 19.54
N ASP A 181 9.66 7.82 20.04
CA ASP A 181 8.44 8.56 20.39
C ASP A 181 7.73 9.23 19.17
N THR A 182 8.15 8.95 17.96
CA THR A 182 7.66 9.63 16.75
C THR A 182 6.66 8.78 15.98
N ALA A 183 5.45 8.63 16.50
CA ALA A 183 4.31 8.34 15.63
C ALA A 183 3.97 9.62 14.82
N PRO A 184 3.50 9.52 13.56
CA PRO A 184 3.04 10.69 12.81
C PRO A 184 2.05 11.49 13.65
N ALA A 185 2.22 12.81 13.69
CA ALA A 185 1.30 13.68 14.40
C ALA A 185 -0.04 13.70 13.66
N TRP A 186 -1.06 13.09 14.25
CA TRP A 186 -2.43 13.18 13.76
C TRP A 186 -2.93 14.62 13.80
N VAL A 187 -3.54 15.08 12.71
CA VAL A 187 -4.25 16.36 12.66
C VAL A 187 -5.60 16.19 13.37
N ASP A 188 -5.86 17.02 14.36
CA ASP A 188 -7.13 17.03 15.09
C ASP A 188 -8.06 18.12 14.53
N HIS A 189 -9.06 17.71 13.76
CA HIS A 189 -10.11 18.59 13.24
C HIS A 189 -11.30 18.77 14.18
N GLY A 190 -11.18 18.32 15.44
CA GLY A 190 -12.24 18.40 16.43
C GLY A 190 -13.32 17.33 16.26
N SER A 191 -14.49 17.57 16.89
CA SER A 191 -15.63 16.67 16.87
C SER A 191 -16.76 17.24 16.03
N VAL A 192 -17.50 16.36 15.34
CA VAL A 192 -18.72 16.69 14.61
C VAL A 192 -19.93 15.98 15.23
N ASP A 193 -21.05 16.70 15.40
CA ASP A 193 -22.28 16.11 15.93
C ASP A 193 -23.00 15.33 14.84
N VAL A 194 -23.43 14.09 15.15
CA VAL A 194 -24.10 13.19 14.21
C VAL A 194 -25.35 12.62 14.86
N ASP A 195 -26.49 12.76 14.18
CA ASP A 195 -27.74 12.12 14.55
C ASP A 195 -27.88 10.79 13.80
N LEU A 196 -27.77 9.68 14.53
CA LEU A 196 -27.86 8.32 13.97
C LEU A 196 -29.29 7.83 13.76
N GLU A 197 -30.32 8.60 14.18
CA GLU A 197 -31.72 8.29 13.80
C GLU A 197 -32.00 8.57 12.31
N ARG A 198 -31.12 9.32 11.64
CA ARG A 198 -31.10 9.47 10.19
C ARG A 198 -30.51 8.22 9.51
N ASP A 199 -30.97 7.91 8.29
CA ASP A 199 -30.43 6.79 7.50
C ASP A 199 -28.97 7.09 7.12
N THR A 200 -28.06 6.52 7.93
CA THR A 200 -26.62 6.80 7.90
C THR A 200 -25.85 5.63 7.31
N LEU A 201 -24.97 5.92 6.36
CA LEU A 201 -24.01 4.96 5.80
C LEU A 201 -22.58 5.46 6.10
N VAL A 202 -21.71 4.57 6.57
CA VAL A 202 -20.28 4.84 6.66
C VAL A 202 -19.58 4.30 5.41
N ILE A 203 -18.65 5.07 4.86
CA ILE A 203 -17.73 4.65 3.80
C ILE A 203 -16.32 4.80 4.35
N ALA A 204 -15.64 3.66 4.56
CA ALA A 204 -14.31 3.60 5.13
C ALA A 204 -13.27 3.18 4.08
N GLY A 205 -12.22 3.97 3.92
CA GLY A 205 -11.15 3.73 2.95
C GLY A 205 -9.77 3.56 3.58
N ASP A 206 -8.72 3.81 2.80
CA ASP A 206 -7.36 3.82 3.33
C ASP A 206 -7.24 4.83 4.48
N GLU A 207 -6.37 4.56 5.46
CA GLU A 207 -6.20 5.38 6.67
C GLU A 207 -7.43 5.49 7.58
N ALA A 208 -8.51 4.75 7.31
CA ALA A 208 -9.64 4.67 8.22
C ALA A 208 -9.24 4.04 9.57
N TRP A 209 -10.00 4.36 10.58
CA TRP A 209 -9.82 3.82 11.94
C TRP A 209 -11.18 3.50 12.56
N ASP A 210 -11.17 2.71 13.63
CA ASP A 210 -12.37 2.47 14.43
C ASP A 210 -12.79 3.77 15.12
N VAL A 211 -13.92 4.35 14.66
CA VAL A 211 -14.43 5.61 15.17
C VAL A 211 -15.41 5.35 16.30
N PRO A 212 -15.07 5.73 17.57
CA PRO A 212 -15.99 5.57 18.69
C PRO A 212 -17.34 6.25 18.43
N GLY A 213 -18.44 5.51 18.61
CA GLY A 213 -19.80 5.96 18.36
C GLY A 213 -20.37 5.58 16.99
N LEU A 214 -19.57 4.98 16.10
CA LEU A 214 -20.04 4.46 14.79
C LEU A 214 -20.03 2.93 14.70
N GLU A 215 -19.81 2.21 15.79
CA GLU A 215 -19.61 0.76 15.80
C GLU A 215 -20.80 -0.01 15.18
N TYR A 216 -22.00 0.51 15.35
CA TYR A 216 -23.24 -0.14 14.87
C TYR A 216 -23.82 0.47 13.59
N VAL A 217 -23.10 1.36 12.93
CA VAL A 217 -23.54 1.99 11.69
C VAL A 217 -23.17 1.11 10.49
N PRO A 218 -24.10 0.86 9.55
CA PRO A 218 -23.80 0.11 8.33
C PRO A 218 -22.61 0.74 7.58
N THR A 219 -21.62 -0.08 7.21
CA THR A 219 -20.34 0.42 6.67
C THR A 219 -19.94 -0.34 5.41
N ILE A 220 -19.69 0.39 4.32
CA ILE A 220 -18.94 -0.11 3.17
C ILE A 220 -17.45 0.19 3.43
N ALA A 221 -16.66 -0.87 3.66
CA ALA A 221 -15.24 -0.76 3.93
C ALA A 221 -14.41 -1.22 2.73
N GLU A 222 -13.39 -0.45 2.36
CA GLU A 222 -12.36 -0.89 1.42
C GLU A 222 -11.38 -1.87 2.11
N PRO A 223 -10.66 -2.74 1.39
CA PRO A 223 -9.82 -3.79 1.99
C PRO A 223 -8.76 -3.30 2.98
N THR A 224 -8.31 -2.04 2.88
CA THR A 224 -7.31 -1.43 3.76
C THR A 224 -7.90 -0.76 5.01
N ALA A 225 -9.24 -0.71 5.12
CA ALA A 225 -9.94 -0.17 6.28
C ALA A 225 -10.07 -1.24 7.39
N PRO A 226 -10.34 -0.84 8.65
CA PRO A 226 -10.72 -1.76 9.70
C PRO A 226 -12.01 -2.51 9.35
N THR A 227 -12.16 -3.73 9.85
CA THR A 227 -13.36 -4.55 9.64
C THR A 227 -14.54 -4.00 10.44
N PRO A 228 -15.63 -3.55 9.80
CA PRO A 228 -16.78 -3.01 10.51
C PRO A 228 -17.65 -4.11 11.10
N PHE A 229 -18.38 -3.81 12.19
CA PHE A 229 -19.34 -4.73 12.80
C PHE A 229 -20.54 -5.00 11.88
N HIS A 230 -21.09 -3.96 11.21
CA HIS A 230 -22.14 -4.07 10.21
C HIS A 230 -21.57 -3.82 8.81
N GLN A 231 -20.87 -4.81 8.29
CA GLN A 231 -20.28 -4.74 6.96
C GLN A 231 -21.35 -4.79 5.87
N VAL A 232 -21.31 -3.83 4.97
CA VAL A 232 -22.15 -3.76 3.77
C VAL A 232 -21.28 -4.03 2.55
N HIS A 233 -21.66 -5.01 1.74
CA HIS A 233 -20.91 -5.37 0.55
C HIS A 233 -20.85 -4.18 -0.45
N PRO A 234 -19.71 -3.87 -1.08
CA PRO A 234 -19.56 -2.68 -1.93
C PRO A 234 -20.52 -2.65 -3.13
N LEU A 235 -20.97 -3.80 -3.64
CA LEU A 235 -21.98 -3.85 -4.70
C LEU A 235 -23.37 -3.37 -4.23
N ALA A 236 -23.61 -3.25 -2.93
CA ALA A 236 -24.84 -2.65 -2.40
C ALA A 236 -24.99 -1.17 -2.80
N ALA A 237 -23.88 -0.46 -3.05
CA ALA A 237 -23.89 0.94 -3.45
C ALA A 237 -24.79 1.23 -4.66
N ARG A 238 -24.92 0.27 -5.59
CA ARG A 238 -25.82 0.40 -6.75
C ARG A 238 -27.29 0.61 -6.36
N PHE A 239 -27.75 -0.04 -5.28
CA PHE A 239 -29.12 0.12 -4.78
C PHE A 239 -29.30 1.47 -4.10
N PHE A 240 -28.28 1.95 -3.40
CA PHE A 240 -28.29 3.28 -2.77
C PHE A 240 -28.31 4.41 -3.80
N VAL A 241 -27.60 4.25 -4.92
CA VAL A 241 -27.60 5.19 -6.06
C VAL A 241 -28.97 5.20 -6.77
N GLN A 242 -29.63 4.03 -6.87
CA GLN A 242 -30.96 3.94 -7.51
C GLN A 242 -32.08 4.59 -6.68
N SER A 243 -31.84 4.82 -5.39
CA SER A 243 -32.73 5.51 -4.45
C SER A 243 -34.03 4.78 -4.08
N GLU A 244 -34.56 3.92 -4.95
CA GLU A 244 -35.76 3.13 -4.71
C GLU A 244 -35.61 1.71 -5.27
N VAL A 245 -36.06 0.75 -4.51
CA VAL A 245 -36.14 -0.65 -4.94
C VAL A 245 -37.57 -1.15 -4.82
N ALA A 246 -38.10 -1.70 -5.92
CA ALA A 246 -39.38 -2.37 -5.92
C ALA A 246 -39.21 -3.78 -5.31
N ILE A 247 -39.98 -4.07 -4.28
CA ILE A 247 -40.00 -5.36 -3.60
C ILE A 247 -41.39 -6.00 -3.84
N SER A 248 -41.43 -7.09 -4.60
CA SER A 248 -42.64 -7.89 -4.75
C SER A 248 -42.68 -8.99 -3.67
N HIS A 249 -43.63 -8.92 -2.75
CA HIS A 249 -43.82 -9.92 -1.71
C HIS A 249 -45.30 -10.20 -1.51
N ASP A 250 -45.71 -11.50 -1.54
CA ASP A 250 -47.05 -11.99 -1.28
C ASP A 250 -48.22 -11.26 -1.97
N GLY A 251 -48.03 -10.89 -3.26
CA GLY A 251 -49.09 -10.30 -4.07
C GLY A 251 -49.25 -8.79 -3.94
N GLY A 252 -48.27 -8.10 -3.33
CA GLY A 252 -48.17 -6.65 -3.31
C GLY A 252 -46.78 -6.17 -3.77
N ASP A 253 -46.76 -5.09 -4.56
CA ASP A 253 -45.53 -4.38 -4.90
C ASP A 253 -45.33 -3.24 -3.90
N PHE A 254 -44.18 -3.28 -3.21
CA PHE A 254 -43.78 -2.24 -2.27
C PHE A 254 -42.55 -1.54 -2.84
N SER A 255 -42.49 -0.23 -2.67
CA SER A 255 -41.27 0.55 -2.93
C SER A 255 -40.62 0.92 -1.60
N ALA A 256 -39.34 0.65 -1.45
CA ALA A 256 -38.55 1.08 -0.30
C ALA A 256 -37.49 2.07 -0.76
N SER A 257 -37.39 3.21 -0.06
CA SER A 257 -36.26 4.13 -0.25
C SER A 257 -34.98 3.46 0.27
N THR A 258 -33.96 3.44 -0.59
CA THR A 258 -32.65 2.88 -0.27
C THR A 258 -31.57 3.97 -0.22
N LYS A 259 -31.93 5.24 -0.43
CA LYS A 259 -31.00 6.36 -0.41
C LYS A 259 -30.64 6.73 1.03
N PRO A 260 -29.35 6.78 1.40
CA PRO A 260 -28.96 7.28 2.71
C PRO A 260 -29.23 8.80 2.81
N GLU A 261 -29.66 9.27 3.98
CA GLU A 261 -29.84 10.70 4.25
C GLU A 261 -28.52 11.40 4.56
N GLN A 262 -27.53 10.64 5.08
CA GLN A 262 -26.19 11.13 5.34
C GLN A 262 -25.14 10.03 5.16
N ILE A 263 -23.94 10.42 4.75
CA ILE A 263 -22.78 9.55 4.62
C ILE A 263 -21.64 10.10 5.48
N ILE A 264 -21.02 9.21 6.25
CA ILE A 264 -19.81 9.53 7.01
C ILE A 264 -18.63 8.86 6.29
N VAL A 265 -17.71 9.66 5.77
CA VAL A 265 -16.49 9.18 5.11
C VAL A 265 -15.38 9.11 6.16
N VAL A 266 -14.76 7.95 6.33
CA VAL A 266 -13.62 7.74 7.23
C VAL A 266 -12.38 7.40 6.42
N GLY A 267 -11.33 8.21 6.54
CA GLY A 267 -10.12 8.06 5.73
C GLY A 267 -10.35 8.38 4.25
N HIS A 268 -9.68 7.64 3.36
CA HIS A 268 -9.62 7.94 1.92
C HIS A 268 -10.14 6.79 1.04
N PRO A 269 -11.48 6.59 0.90
CA PRO A 269 -12.05 5.63 -0.03
C PRO A 269 -11.82 6.07 -1.48
N THR A 270 -11.50 5.11 -2.38
CA THR A 270 -11.09 5.40 -3.76
C THR A 270 -11.45 4.31 -4.78
N LEU A 271 -12.05 3.18 -4.38
CA LEU A 271 -12.08 1.99 -5.24
C LEU A 271 -13.27 1.92 -6.21
N HIS A 272 -14.49 2.09 -5.71
CA HIS A 272 -15.68 1.75 -6.46
C HIS A 272 -16.42 2.99 -6.93
N ARG A 273 -16.70 3.06 -8.24
CA ARG A 273 -17.35 4.23 -8.87
C ARG A 273 -18.72 4.50 -8.26
N GLU A 274 -19.50 3.45 -8.02
CA GLU A 274 -20.85 3.55 -7.47
C GLU A 274 -20.81 4.09 -6.03
N VAL A 275 -19.81 3.69 -5.23
CA VAL A 275 -19.59 4.23 -3.87
C VAL A 275 -19.19 5.72 -3.95
N MET A 276 -18.26 6.05 -4.86
CA MET A 276 -17.82 7.44 -5.03
C MET A 276 -18.92 8.35 -5.54
N SER A 277 -19.82 7.85 -6.40
CA SER A 277 -20.95 8.66 -6.91
C SER A 277 -21.97 9.03 -5.81
N LEU A 278 -22.06 8.27 -4.72
CA LEU A 278 -22.87 8.66 -3.56
C LEU A 278 -22.33 9.92 -2.86
N LEU A 279 -21.02 10.15 -2.91
CA LEU A 279 -20.38 11.33 -2.32
C LEU A 279 -20.60 12.59 -3.16
N GLU A 280 -21.01 12.44 -4.40
CA GLU A 280 -21.31 13.53 -5.34
C GLU A 280 -22.81 13.85 -5.41
N ASP A 281 -23.66 13.04 -4.75
CA ASP A 281 -25.12 13.23 -4.75
C ASP A 281 -25.50 14.45 -3.88
N PRO A 282 -26.11 15.51 -4.46
CA PRO A 282 -26.41 16.73 -3.73
C PRO A 282 -27.50 16.59 -2.66
N ASP A 283 -28.27 15.51 -2.71
CA ASP A 283 -29.33 15.24 -1.73
C ASP A 283 -28.81 14.45 -0.51
N ILE A 284 -27.55 14.01 -0.51
CA ILE A 284 -26.92 13.30 0.58
C ILE A 284 -25.98 14.24 1.34
N GLU A 285 -26.16 14.35 2.64
CA GLU A 285 -25.21 15.10 3.47
C GLU A 285 -23.92 14.28 3.65
N VAL A 286 -22.77 14.83 3.27
CA VAL A 286 -21.46 14.17 3.42
C VAL A 286 -20.69 14.78 4.58
N ILE A 287 -20.29 13.94 5.53
CA ILE A 287 -19.47 14.28 6.70
C ILE A 287 -18.12 13.61 6.52
N GLY A 288 -17.04 14.37 6.50
CA GLY A 288 -15.66 13.86 6.36
C GLY A 288 -14.96 13.69 7.71
N LEU A 289 -14.45 12.50 7.98
CA LEU A 289 -13.56 12.25 9.12
C LEU A 289 -12.15 11.95 8.61
N SER A 290 -11.19 12.74 9.06
CA SER A 290 -9.78 12.57 8.73
C SER A 290 -8.90 12.82 9.95
N ARG A 291 -7.72 12.20 9.93
CA ARG A 291 -6.60 12.45 10.84
C ARG A 291 -5.39 13.02 10.10
N THR A 292 -5.59 13.41 8.84
CA THR A 292 -4.62 14.06 7.97
C THR A 292 -5.14 15.43 7.53
N GLU A 293 -4.40 16.18 6.74
CA GLU A 293 -4.84 17.49 6.24
C GLU A 293 -5.90 17.41 5.13
N THR A 294 -6.15 16.20 4.59
CA THR A 294 -7.00 15.99 3.42
C THR A 294 -8.29 15.25 3.77
N PHE A 295 -9.33 15.50 2.99
CA PHE A 295 -10.63 14.83 3.06
C PHE A 295 -11.02 14.31 1.69
N THR A 296 -11.65 13.15 1.64
CA THR A 296 -12.20 12.61 0.38
C THR A 296 -13.55 13.21 0.05
N GLY A 297 -13.77 13.58 -1.21
CA GLY A 297 -14.99 14.21 -1.69
C GLY A 297 -15.08 15.69 -1.28
N HIS A 298 -16.32 16.18 -1.16
CA HIS A 298 -16.62 17.54 -0.77
C HIS A 298 -17.52 17.56 0.48
N PRO A 299 -17.00 17.15 1.66
CA PRO A 299 -17.81 17.05 2.86
C PRO A 299 -18.32 18.43 3.28
N THR A 300 -19.58 18.48 3.70
CA THR A 300 -20.23 19.72 4.21
C THR A 300 -19.81 20.01 5.66
N ARG A 301 -19.44 18.96 6.41
CA ARG A 301 -18.90 19.04 7.78
C ARG A 301 -17.70 18.12 7.90
N THR A 302 -16.73 18.51 8.73
CA THR A 302 -15.48 17.78 8.91
C THR A 302 -15.13 17.62 10.38
N GLY A 303 -14.38 16.56 10.71
CA GLY A 303 -13.89 16.30 12.05
C GLY A 303 -12.87 15.17 12.08
N SER A 304 -12.35 14.88 13.27
CA SER A 304 -11.55 13.68 13.56
C SER A 304 -12.27 12.75 14.56
N ARG A 305 -13.39 13.20 15.11
CA ARG A 305 -14.23 12.47 16.07
C ARG A 305 -15.70 12.78 15.82
N VAL A 306 -16.59 11.91 16.30
CA VAL A 306 -18.02 12.14 16.29
C VAL A 306 -18.58 12.27 17.71
N ASN A 307 -19.59 13.12 17.87
CA ASN A 307 -20.50 13.09 19.00
C ASN A 307 -21.81 12.52 18.49
N ALA A 308 -21.94 11.19 18.55
CA ALA A 308 -23.12 10.49 18.03
C ALA A 308 -24.29 10.56 19.01
N THR A 309 -25.49 10.81 18.50
CA THR A 309 -26.76 10.76 19.25
C THR A 309 -27.73 9.82 18.53
N GLY A 310 -28.66 9.22 19.29
CA GLY A 310 -29.60 8.23 18.74
C GLY A 310 -28.95 6.89 18.42
N GLN A 311 -29.66 6.08 17.68
CA GLN A 311 -29.20 4.75 17.19
C GLN A 311 -29.71 4.56 15.74
N PRO A 312 -29.03 3.79 14.90
CA PRO A 312 -29.50 3.45 13.57
C PRO A 312 -30.88 2.79 13.64
N ARG A 313 -31.80 3.23 12.77
CA ARG A 313 -33.16 2.65 12.70
C ARG A 313 -33.11 1.20 12.21
N ASP A 314 -33.86 0.30 12.85
CA ASP A 314 -33.96 -1.12 12.46
C ASP A 314 -34.32 -1.28 10.97
N SER A 315 -35.19 -0.42 10.44
CA SER A 315 -35.56 -0.44 9.02
C SER A 315 -34.37 -0.20 8.10
N TRP A 316 -33.51 0.77 8.46
CA TRP A 316 -32.30 1.09 7.71
C TRP A 316 -31.26 -0.04 7.79
N LEU A 317 -31.04 -0.59 8.98
CA LEU A 317 -30.16 -1.75 9.18
C LEU A 317 -30.57 -2.92 8.27
N LYS A 318 -31.87 -3.26 8.20
CA LYS A 318 -32.40 -4.32 7.34
C LYS A 318 -32.22 -4.03 5.86
N ILE A 319 -32.39 -2.77 5.42
CA ILE A 319 -32.15 -2.37 4.03
C ILE A 319 -30.67 -2.58 3.67
N CYS A 320 -29.76 -2.12 4.52
CA CYS A 320 -28.32 -2.27 4.30
C CYS A 320 -27.88 -3.74 4.31
N GLU A 321 -28.39 -4.54 5.24
CA GLU A 321 -28.14 -5.98 5.32
C GLU A 321 -28.61 -6.69 4.04
N ALA A 322 -29.86 -6.46 3.63
CA ALA A 322 -30.42 -7.06 2.42
C ALA A 322 -29.65 -6.65 1.16
N ALA A 323 -29.32 -5.37 1.02
CA ALA A 323 -28.53 -4.88 -0.11
C ALA A 323 -27.12 -5.50 -0.13
N GLY A 324 -26.48 -5.62 1.05
CA GLY A 324 -25.19 -6.27 1.24
C GLY A 324 -25.22 -7.74 0.84
N GLU A 325 -26.23 -8.49 1.31
CA GLU A 325 -26.40 -9.92 1.00
C GLU A 325 -26.64 -10.17 -0.50
N VAL A 326 -27.46 -9.35 -1.16
CA VAL A 326 -27.65 -9.42 -2.62
C VAL A 326 -26.33 -9.16 -3.35
N GLY A 327 -25.54 -8.19 -2.89
CA GLY A 327 -24.21 -7.92 -3.43
C GLY A 327 -23.27 -9.12 -3.30
N ALA A 328 -23.17 -9.69 -2.10
CA ALA A 328 -22.35 -10.86 -1.82
C ALA A 328 -22.82 -12.09 -2.62
N GLN A 329 -24.14 -12.32 -2.71
CA GLN A 329 -24.70 -13.42 -3.52
C GLN A 329 -24.38 -13.25 -5.00
N THR A 330 -24.42 -12.04 -5.52
CA THR A 330 -24.04 -11.75 -6.93
C THR A 330 -22.60 -12.19 -7.21
N VAL A 331 -21.67 -11.99 -6.26
CA VAL A 331 -20.28 -12.43 -6.40
C VAL A 331 -20.18 -13.95 -6.32
N ARG A 332 -20.85 -14.59 -5.37
CA ARG A 332 -20.88 -16.07 -5.25
C ARG A 332 -21.42 -16.73 -6.53
N ASP A 333 -22.49 -16.18 -7.09
CA ASP A 333 -23.07 -16.68 -8.33
C ASP A 333 -22.12 -16.52 -9.52
N ALA A 334 -21.39 -15.39 -9.57
CA ALA A 334 -20.39 -15.14 -10.61
C ALA A 334 -19.19 -16.08 -10.50
N LEU A 335 -18.72 -16.37 -9.28
CA LEU A 335 -17.65 -17.35 -9.02
C LEU A 335 -18.09 -18.79 -9.36
N ALA A 336 -19.36 -19.12 -9.21
CA ALA A 336 -19.89 -20.45 -9.53
C ALA A 336 -20.18 -20.63 -11.04
N ASP A 337 -20.24 -19.56 -11.81
CA ASP A 337 -20.57 -19.61 -13.24
C ASP A 337 -19.33 -19.98 -14.07
N ALA A 338 -19.30 -21.24 -14.54
CA ALA A 338 -18.19 -21.76 -15.36
C ALA A 338 -17.97 -20.99 -16.69
N ALA A 339 -18.95 -20.18 -17.14
CA ALA A 339 -18.80 -19.39 -18.35
C ALA A 339 -17.71 -18.33 -18.25
N PHE A 340 -17.37 -17.89 -17.04
CA PHE A 340 -16.31 -16.90 -16.81
C PHE A 340 -14.90 -17.52 -16.79
N GLY A 341 -14.78 -18.84 -16.60
CA GLY A 341 -13.48 -19.51 -16.46
C GLY A 341 -12.74 -19.10 -15.18
N PHE A 342 -11.44 -19.37 -15.11
CA PHE A 342 -10.59 -18.99 -13.99
C PHE A 342 -10.13 -17.54 -14.16
N THR A 343 -10.60 -16.63 -13.30
CA THR A 343 -10.39 -15.17 -13.40
C THR A 343 -9.67 -14.62 -12.16
N GLY A 344 -9.22 -13.37 -12.23
CA GLY A 344 -8.64 -12.66 -11.07
C GLY A 344 -9.57 -12.59 -9.85
N LEU A 345 -10.90 -12.58 -10.04
CA LEU A 345 -11.87 -12.63 -8.94
C LEU A 345 -11.80 -13.97 -8.18
N HIS A 346 -11.62 -15.09 -8.89
CA HIS A 346 -11.40 -16.41 -8.27
C HIS A 346 -10.09 -16.44 -7.48
N VAL A 347 -9.03 -15.80 -8.02
CA VAL A 347 -7.74 -15.70 -7.31
C VAL A 347 -7.90 -14.90 -6.02
N ALA A 348 -8.59 -13.76 -6.07
CA ALA A 348 -8.85 -12.93 -4.89
C ALA A 348 -9.68 -13.67 -3.83
N ALA A 349 -10.71 -14.41 -4.26
CA ALA A 349 -11.51 -15.24 -3.35
C ALA A 349 -10.68 -16.36 -2.71
N ALA A 350 -9.85 -17.08 -3.48
CA ALA A 350 -8.96 -18.11 -2.95
C ALA A 350 -7.95 -17.56 -1.94
N VAL A 351 -7.36 -16.40 -2.22
CA VAL A 351 -6.48 -15.72 -1.26
C VAL A 351 -7.25 -15.37 0.01
N ALA A 352 -8.42 -14.73 -0.11
CA ALA A 352 -9.26 -14.35 1.02
C ALA A 352 -9.61 -15.55 1.92
N ASP A 353 -10.01 -16.69 1.32
CA ASP A 353 -10.39 -17.92 2.02
C ASP A 353 -9.24 -18.55 2.83
N THR A 354 -7.98 -18.22 2.51
CA THR A 354 -6.80 -18.78 3.19
C THR A 354 -6.19 -17.84 4.22
N LEU A 355 -6.67 -16.61 4.33
CA LEU A 355 -6.18 -15.65 5.33
C LEU A 355 -6.66 -16.02 6.74
N GLY A 356 -5.77 -15.90 7.70
CA GLY A 356 -6.05 -16.11 9.12
C GLY A 356 -5.68 -14.91 9.98
N VAL A 357 -6.13 -14.93 11.22
CA VAL A 357 -5.78 -13.90 12.21
C VAL A 357 -4.26 -13.84 12.38
N GLY A 358 -3.70 -12.64 12.28
CA GLY A 358 -2.26 -12.39 12.33
C GLY A 358 -1.56 -12.36 10.97
N ASP A 359 -2.25 -12.73 9.89
CA ASP A 359 -1.70 -12.59 8.54
C ASP A 359 -1.65 -11.13 8.10
N THR A 360 -0.71 -10.84 7.23
CA THR A 360 -0.60 -9.56 6.53
C THR A 360 -0.89 -9.74 5.04
N LEU A 361 -1.74 -8.88 4.49
CA LEU A 361 -2.07 -8.85 3.06
C LEU A 361 -1.55 -7.58 2.41
N VAL A 362 -0.85 -7.71 1.28
CA VAL A 362 -0.45 -6.60 0.42
C VAL A 362 -1.16 -6.71 -0.91
N LEU A 363 -1.97 -5.71 -1.26
CA LEU A 363 -2.77 -5.71 -2.47
C LEU A 363 -2.17 -4.78 -3.53
N GLY A 364 -1.95 -5.32 -4.72
CA GLY A 364 -1.63 -4.53 -5.89
C GLY A 364 -2.79 -3.64 -6.31
N ALA A 365 -2.46 -2.46 -6.82
CA ALA A 365 -3.43 -1.58 -7.47
C ALA A 365 -4.12 -2.28 -8.67
N SER A 366 -5.06 -1.60 -9.32
CA SER A 366 -5.81 -2.11 -10.46
C SER A 366 -6.90 -3.14 -10.05
N ASN A 367 -6.97 -4.31 -10.71
CA ASN A 367 -7.98 -5.34 -10.44
C ASN A 367 -7.80 -6.03 -9.07
N PRO A 368 -6.58 -6.40 -8.62
CA PRO A 368 -6.40 -7.17 -7.39
C PRO A 368 -7.09 -6.57 -6.16
N VAL A 369 -6.92 -5.28 -5.90
CA VAL A 369 -7.56 -4.63 -4.75
C VAL A 369 -9.08 -4.53 -4.88
N ARG A 370 -9.61 -4.40 -6.11
CA ARG A 370 -11.06 -4.38 -6.38
C ARG A 370 -11.68 -5.77 -6.24
N ASP A 371 -11.02 -6.78 -6.79
CA ASP A 371 -11.46 -8.16 -6.68
C ASP A 371 -11.42 -8.65 -5.21
N ALA A 372 -10.40 -8.23 -4.45
CA ALA A 372 -10.32 -8.47 -3.01
C ALA A 372 -11.48 -7.81 -2.23
N SER A 373 -11.86 -6.58 -2.59
CA SER A 373 -13.04 -5.92 -2.02
C SER A 373 -14.34 -6.67 -2.33
N TYR A 374 -14.49 -7.17 -3.56
CA TYR A 374 -15.64 -8.00 -3.94
C TYR A 374 -15.63 -9.39 -3.27
N ALA A 375 -14.46 -9.93 -2.96
CA ALA A 375 -14.33 -11.17 -2.20
C ALA A 375 -14.63 -11.04 -0.70
N GLY A 376 -14.98 -9.84 -0.22
CA GLY A 376 -15.48 -9.59 1.12
C GLY A 376 -14.49 -9.01 2.12
N LEU A 377 -13.24 -8.66 1.70
CA LEU A 377 -12.31 -7.96 2.59
C LEU A 377 -12.82 -6.54 2.94
N PRO A 378 -12.47 -6.01 4.13
CA PRO A 378 -11.48 -6.49 5.10
C PRO A 378 -11.98 -7.61 6.01
N PHE A 379 -11.03 -8.40 6.57
CA PHE A 379 -11.30 -9.42 7.58
C PHE A 379 -10.64 -9.07 8.92
N ASP A 380 -11.33 -9.39 10.01
CA ASP A 380 -10.82 -9.14 11.36
C ASP A 380 -9.52 -9.90 11.62
N GLY A 381 -8.55 -9.20 12.21
CA GLY A 381 -7.24 -9.75 12.53
C GLY A 381 -6.30 -9.91 11.32
N VAL A 382 -6.67 -9.44 10.12
CA VAL A 382 -5.81 -9.39 8.93
C VAL A 382 -5.42 -7.95 8.63
N ALA A 383 -4.13 -7.63 8.75
CA ALA A 383 -3.62 -6.31 8.39
C ALA A 383 -3.46 -6.19 6.87
N THR A 384 -4.22 -5.30 6.23
CA THR A 384 -4.19 -5.14 4.76
C THR A 384 -3.57 -3.81 4.35
N TYR A 385 -2.63 -3.85 3.42
CA TYR A 385 -1.92 -2.70 2.85
C TYR A 385 -2.06 -2.66 1.33
N SER A 386 -2.13 -1.47 0.77
CA SER A 386 -2.14 -1.23 -0.68
C SER A 386 -1.62 0.17 -0.96
N ALA A 387 -1.04 0.39 -2.13
CA ALA A 387 -0.73 1.74 -2.61
C ALA A 387 -2.05 2.45 -2.97
N ARG A 388 -2.63 3.20 -2.03
CA ARG A 388 -3.90 3.90 -2.24
C ARG A 388 -3.75 5.39 -2.43
N GLY A 389 -2.57 5.94 -2.15
CA GLY A 389 -2.26 7.36 -2.36
C GLY A 389 -2.29 7.75 -3.83
N ALA A 390 -1.33 7.26 -4.59
CA ALA A 390 -1.24 7.47 -6.04
C ALA A 390 -1.73 6.25 -6.85
N ALA A 391 -1.94 5.12 -6.21
CA ALA A 391 -2.41 3.86 -6.78
C ALA A 391 -1.57 3.35 -7.97
N GLY A 392 -0.26 3.57 -7.94
CA GLY A 392 0.69 3.08 -8.94
C GLY A 392 0.93 1.58 -8.86
N ILE A 393 1.49 1.01 -9.95
CA ILE A 393 1.90 -0.41 -10.02
C ILE A 393 3.41 -0.58 -9.84
N ASP A 394 4.13 0.49 -9.59
CA ASP A 394 5.58 0.64 -9.75
C ASP A 394 6.41 0.36 -8.49
N GLY A 395 5.96 -0.47 -7.60
CA GLY A 395 6.74 -0.78 -6.39
C GLY A 395 6.08 -1.79 -5.47
N THR A 396 5.08 -2.53 -5.94
CA THR A 396 4.26 -3.38 -5.06
C THR A 396 5.01 -4.61 -4.56
N VAL A 397 5.89 -5.21 -5.38
CA VAL A 397 6.74 -6.34 -4.94
C VAL A 397 7.68 -5.86 -3.83
N SER A 398 8.32 -4.71 -4.03
CA SER A 398 9.20 -4.08 -3.03
C SER A 398 8.45 -3.73 -1.75
N GLN A 399 7.22 -3.20 -1.85
CA GLN A 399 6.37 -2.93 -0.67
C GLN A 399 6.02 -4.22 0.07
N ALA A 400 5.71 -5.31 -0.65
CA ALA A 400 5.43 -6.60 -0.03
C ALA A 400 6.65 -7.16 0.72
N VAL A 401 7.84 -7.05 0.12
CA VAL A 401 9.11 -7.41 0.78
C VAL A 401 9.32 -6.54 2.03
N GLY A 402 9.13 -5.23 1.93
CA GLY A 402 9.26 -4.32 3.08
C GLY A 402 8.25 -4.62 4.18
N ALA A 403 6.99 -4.86 3.83
CA ALA A 403 5.94 -5.22 4.79
C ALA A 403 6.27 -6.52 5.52
N ALA A 404 6.68 -7.57 4.79
CA ALA A 404 7.05 -8.86 5.37
C ALA A 404 8.25 -8.74 6.34
N LEU A 405 9.27 -7.95 5.97
CA LEU A 405 10.42 -7.68 6.85
C LEU A 405 10.00 -6.91 8.12
N ALA A 406 9.08 -5.95 7.99
CA ALA A 406 8.57 -5.18 9.13
C ALA A 406 7.75 -6.06 10.08
N VAL A 407 6.82 -6.88 9.56
CA VAL A 407 6.02 -7.83 10.36
C VAL A 407 6.93 -8.80 11.09
N GLN A 408 7.93 -9.36 10.40
CA GLN A 408 8.92 -10.24 11.02
C GLN A 408 9.70 -9.55 12.15
N ALA A 409 10.05 -8.27 11.97
CA ALA A 409 10.77 -7.50 12.99
C ALA A 409 9.90 -7.17 14.22
N LEU A 410 8.58 -7.06 14.05
CA LEU A 410 7.62 -6.85 15.15
C LEU A 410 7.38 -8.12 15.98
N HIS A 411 7.71 -9.29 15.44
CA HIS A 411 7.52 -10.62 16.06
C HIS A 411 8.83 -11.40 16.18
N PRO A 412 9.86 -10.86 16.87
CA PRO A 412 11.21 -11.42 16.89
C PRO A 412 11.30 -12.78 17.63
N ASP A 413 10.36 -13.05 18.54
CA ASP A 413 10.36 -14.26 19.38
C ASP A 413 9.59 -15.43 18.73
N GLU A 414 8.95 -15.21 17.59
CA GLU A 414 8.25 -16.27 16.87
C GLU A 414 9.23 -17.16 16.10
N ILE A 415 9.10 -18.49 16.27
CA ILE A 415 9.93 -19.50 15.59
C ILE A 415 9.77 -19.39 14.06
N ARG A 416 8.56 -19.06 13.60
CA ARG A 416 8.24 -18.80 12.20
C ARG A 416 7.86 -17.34 12.04
N ALA A 417 8.37 -16.68 11.01
CA ALA A 417 7.90 -15.35 10.65
C ALA A 417 6.39 -15.39 10.35
N PRO A 418 5.61 -14.42 10.85
CA PRO A 418 4.20 -14.29 10.49
C PRO A 418 4.03 -14.24 8.97
N ARG A 419 2.95 -14.81 8.47
CA ARG A 419 2.71 -14.89 7.03
C ARG A 419 2.36 -13.53 6.45
N THR A 420 3.01 -13.20 5.34
CA THR A 420 2.63 -12.08 4.47
C THR A 420 2.22 -12.65 3.11
N VAL A 421 1.03 -12.29 2.63
CA VAL A 421 0.56 -12.63 1.30
C VAL A 421 0.48 -11.35 0.47
N ALA A 422 1.00 -11.38 -0.76
CA ALA A 422 0.83 -10.30 -1.71
C ALA A 422 0.00 -10.78 -2.90
N LEU A 423 -1.09 -10.09 -3.23
CA LEU A 423 -1.92 -10.37 -4.41
C LEU A 423 -1.70 -9.28 -5.45
N LEU A 424 -1.12 -9.64 -6.58
CA LEU A 424 -0.71 -8.73 -7.65
C LEU A 424 -1.28 -9.17 -9.00
N GLY A 425 -1.41 -8.21 -9.94
CA GLY A 425 -1.49 -8.53 -11.37
C GLY A 425 -0.10 -8.76 -11.96
N ASP A 426 -0.06 -9.40 -13.12
CA ASP A 426 1.17 -9.70 -13.87
C ASP A 426 1.96 -8.44 -14.25
N LEU A 427 1.31 -7.40 -14.77
CA LEU A 427 1.98 -6.14 -15.11
C LEU A 427 2.59 -5.47 -13.86
N THR A 428 1.92 -5.55 -12.72
CA THR A 428 2.44 -5.04 -11.44
C THR A 428 3.68 -5.82 -11.01
N PHE A 429 3.63 -7.15 -11.13
CA PHE A 429 4.77 -8.03 -10.82
C PHE A 429 5.97 -7.73 -11.72
N LEU A 430 5.74 -7.65 -13.05
CA LEU A 430 6.79 -7.36 -14.02
C LEU A 430 7.38 -5.96 -13.87
N HIS A 431 6.56 -4.98 -13.52
CA HIS A 431 7.00 -3.60 -13.35
C HIS A 431 7.98 -3.44 -12.19
N ASP A 432 7.87 -4.27 -11.14
CA ASP A 432 8.71 -4.19 -9.95
C ASP A 432 9.43 -5.52 -9.63
N ILE A 433 9.81 -6.27 -10.65
CA ILE A 433 10.53 -7.55 -10.48
C ILE A 433 11.84 -7.38 -9.67
N ASN A 434 12.48 -6.20 -9.77
CA ASN A 434 13.69 -5.88 -9.00
C ASN A 434 13.44 -5.84 -7.48
N GLY A 435 12.19 -5.80 -7.02
CA GLY A 435 11.85 -5.98 -5.61
C GLY A 435 12.31 -7.34 -5.04
N LEU A 436 12.43 -8.36 -5.91
CA LEU A 436 12.97 -9.67 -5.55
C LEU A 436 14.50 -9.73 -5.52
N LEU A 437 15.19 -8.69 -5.99
CA LEU A 437 16.66 -8.66 -6.03
C LEU A 437 17.24 -8.37 -4.64
N ILE A 438 17.37 -9.42 -3.83
CA ILE A 438 17.90 -9.37 -2.48
C ILE A 438 19.25 -10.10 -2.47
N GLY A 439 20.32 -9.36 -2.14
CA GLY A 439 21.68 -9.91 -2.11
C GLY A 439 21.83 -11.12 -1.16
N PRO A 440 22.80 -12.01 -1.39
CA PRO A 440 22.95 -13.24 -0.60
C PRO A 440 23.30 -13.01 0.87
N GLY A 441 23.83 -11.83 1.23
CA GLY A 441 24.14 -11.45 2.61
C GLY A 441 23.06 -10.59 3.28
N GLU A 442 21.94 -10.33 2.59
CA GLU A 442 20.90 -9.44 3.07
C GLU A 442 19.76 -10.21 3.74
N ARG A 443 19.05 -9.53 4.65
CA ARG A 443 17.84 -10.09 5.25
C ARG A 443 16.78 -10.31 4.18
N ARG A 444 16.23 -11.53 4.17
CA ARG A 444 15.07 -11.92 3.36
C ARG A 444 13.83 -12.04 4.23
N PRO A 445 12.62 -11.81 3.69
CA PRO A 445 11.40 -12.23 4.35
C PRO A 445 11.47 -13.71 4.72
N GLY A 446 10.95 -14.08 5.89
CA GLY A 446 10.92 -15.47 6.33
C GLY A 446 9.68 -16.25 5.87
N ASN A 447 8.63 -15.54 5.42
CA ASN A 447 7.36 -16.13 5.03
C ASN A 447 6.54 -15.14 4.17
N LEU A 448 6.93 -14.97 2.90
CA LEU A 448 6.25 -14.12 1.92
C LEU A 448 5.75 -14.95 0.73
N THR A 449 4.44 -14.99 0.52
CA THR A 449 3.83 -15.60 -0.66
C THR A 449 3.30 -14.51 -1.58
N ILE A 450 3.81 -14.45 -2.81
CA ILE A 450 3.36 -13.52 -3.86
C ILE A 450 2.49 -14.28 -4.84
N VAL A 451 1.19 -13.99 -4.85
CA VAL A 451 0.23 -14.54 -5.79
C VAL A 451 0.07 -13.58 -6.97
N VAL A 452 0.46 -14.03 -8.15
CA VAL A 452 0.38 -13.27 -9.39
C VAL A 452 -0.84 -13.75 -10.19
N ALA A 453 -1.90 -12.94 -10.21
CA ALA A 453 -3.05 -13.17 -11.09
C ALA A 453 -2.63 -12.76 -12.51
N ASN A 454 -2.14 -13.73 -13.28
CA ASN A 454 -1.58 -13.51 -14.61
C ASN A 454 -2.64 -13.76 -15.69
N ASP A 455 -3.18 -12.68 -16.25
CA ASP A 455 -4.11 -12.72 -17.38
C ASP A 455 -3.47 -12.25 -18.71
N ASP A 456 -2.13 -12.21 -18.74
CA ASP A 456 -1.27 -11.81 -19.84
C ASP A 456 -1.57 -10.39 -20.32
N GLY A 457 -1.66 -9.44 -19.36
CA GLY A 457 -1.72 -8.03 -19.71
C GLY A 457 -2.62 -7.13 -18.88
N GLY A 458 -3.14 -6.09 -19.51
CA GLY A 458 -3.93 -5.02 -18.90
C GLY A 458 -5.41 -5.35 -18.73
N GLY A 459 -5.77 -6.41 -17.98
CA GLY A 459 -7.16 -6.85 -17.80
C GLY A 459 -8.12 -5.79 -17.26
N ILE A 460 -7.65 -4.78 -16.53
CA ILE A 460 -8.51 -3.68 -16.06
C ILE A 460 -9.10 -2.88 -17.24
N PHE A 461 -8.34 -2.71 -18.33
CA PHE A 461 -8.78 -1.93 -19.49
C PHE A 461 -9.95 -2.56 -20.23
N GLU A 462 -10.18 -3.88 -20.06
CA GLU A 462 -11.38 -4.55 -20.61
C GLU A 462 -12.68 -3.95 -20.04
N THR A 463 -12.65 -3.46 -18.80
CA THR A 463 -13.83 -2.93 -18.12
C THR A 463 -14.06 -1.44 -18.36
N LEU A 464 -13.09 -0.76 -18.98
CA LEU A 464 -13.13 0.67 -19.27
C LEU A 464 -13.68 0.95 -20.69
N GLU A 465 -13.83 2.22 -21.04
CA GLU A 465 -14.32 2.68 -22.35
C GLU A 465 -13.44 2.21 -23.50
N VAL A 466 -12.12 2.19 -23.26
CA VAL A 466 -11.12 1.74 -24.25
C VAL A 466 -11.23 0.24 -24.62
N GLY A 467 -11.88 -0.56 -23.79
CA GLY A 467 -12.15 -1.97 -24.06
C GLY A 467 -13.46 -2.20 -24.85
N ALA A 468 -14.17 -1.15 -25.28
CA ALA A 468 -15.39 -1.31 -26.07
C ALA A 468 -15.11 -1.84 -27.49
N ASP A 469 -16.05 -2.62 -28.05
CA ASP A 469 -15.91 -3.23 -29.37
C ASP A 469 -15.66 -2.19 -30.49
N SER A 470 -16.20 -0.99 -30.34
CA SER A 470 -16.04 0.11 -31.31
C SER A 470 -14.61 0.64 -31.44
N VAL A 471 -13.72 0.35 -30.47
CA VAL A 471 -12.33 0.82 -30.43
C VAL A 471 -11.33 -0.35 -30.24
N ARG A 472 -11.77 -1.58 -30.52
CA ARG A 472 -11.02 -2.81 -30.21
C ARG A 472 -9.77 -3.03 -31.08
N GLU A 473 -9.68 -2.39 -32.26
CA GLU A 473 -8.62 -2.63 -33.24
C GLU A 473 -7.21 -2.48 -32.65
N ASP A 474 -6.98 -1.41 -31.87
CA ASP A 474 -5.67 -1.13 -31.25
C ASP A 474 -5.57 -1.58 -29.78
N PHE A 475 -6.60 -2.21 -29.25
CA PHE A 475 -6.69 -2.50 -27.81
C PHE A 475 -5.52 -3.36 -27.31
N GLU A 476 -5.23 -4.48 -28.00
CA GLU A 476 -4.18 -5.41 -27.57
C GLU A 476 -2.80 -4.74 -27.54
N ARG A 477 -2.54 -3.84 -28.49
CA ARG A 477 -1.26 -3.16 -28.58
C ARG A 477 -1.10 -2.03 -27.55
N ALA A 478 -2.18 -1.26 -27.31
CA ALA A 478 -2.11 -0.03 -26.52
C ALA A 478 -2.51 -0.22 -25.05
N PHE A 479 -3.35 -1.19 -24.75
CA PHE A 479 -3.96 -1.39 -23.43
C PHE A 479 -3.85 -2.83 -22.93
N GLY A 480 -4.19 -3.82 -23.75
CA GLY A 480 -4.05 -5.24 -23.42
C GLY A 480 -2.60 -5.62 -23.15
N THR A 481 -1.69 -5.12 -23.98
CA THR A 481 -0.23 -5.27 -23.86
C THR A 481 0.21 -6.68 -23.43
N PRO A 482 -0.19 -7.75 -24.18
CA PRO A 482 0.21 -9.09 -23.82
C PRO A 482 1.73 -9.21 -23.85
N HIS A 483 2.30 -9.79 -22.79
CA HIS A 483 3.75 -9.77 -22.59
C HIS A 483 4.42 -11.13 -22.86
N GLY A 484 3.71 -12.26 -22.73
CA GLY A 484 4.22 -13.60 -22.96
C GLY A 484 5.46 -13.97 -22.12
N VAL A 485 5.67 -13.31 -20.97
CA VAL A 485 6.84 -13.50 -20.11
C VAL A 485 6.72 -14.82 -19.35
N ASP A 486 7.83 -15.55 -19.27
CA ASP A 486 7.98 -16.76 -18.46
C ASP A 486 8.30 -16.36 -16.99
N VAL A 487 7.28 -16.40 -16.14
CA VAL A 487 7.38 -16.01 -14.71
C VAL A 487 8.24 -17.00 -13.94
N GLU A 488 8.26 -18.30 -14.31
CA GLU A 488 9.11 -19.32 -13.67
C GLU A 488 10.58 -18.97 -13.82
N ARG A 489 11.00 -18.58 -15.04
CA ARG A 489 12.40 -18.18 -15.28
C ARG A 489 12.78 -16.92 -14.54
N LEU A 490 11.85 -15.97 -14.41
CA LEU A 490 12.09 -14.75 -13.61
C LEU A 490 12.26 -15.08 -12.14
N ALA A 491 11.39 -15.89 -11.56
CA ALA A 491 11.51 -16.34 -10.17
C ALA A 491 12.83 -17.08 -9.95
N GLY A 492 13.20 -18.01 -10.85
CA GLY A 492 14.47 -18.73 -10.81
C GLY A 492 15.70 -17.83 -10.90
N ALA A 493 15.65 -16.75 -11.67
CA ALA A 493 16.74 -15.78 -11.77
C ALA A 493 17.00 -15.01 -10.44
N HIS A 494 16.00 -14.95 -9.56
CA HIS A 494 16.07 -14.31 -8.25
C HIS A 494 16.21 -15.31 -7.08
N ASP A 495 16.39 -16.59 -7.39
CA ASP A 495 16.48 -17.67 -6.38
C ASP A 495 15.23 -17.68 -5.45
N VAL A 496 14.05 -17.64 -6.06
CA VAL A 496 12.74 -17.61 -5.40
C VAL A 496 11.96 -18.87 -5.79
N ALA A 497 11.30 -19.50 -4.80
CA ALA A 497 10.44 -20.65 -5.04
C ALA A 497 9.27 -20.27 -5.96
N TYR A 498 8.92 -21.17 -6.90
CA TYR A 498 7.87 -20.91 -7.87
C TYR A 498 6.91 -22.09 -7.98
N HIS A 499 5.62 -21.76 -8.06
CA HIS A 499 4.55 -22.69 -8.36
C HIS A 499 3.59 -22.07 -9.39
N ARG A 500 2.87 -22.94 -10.11
CA ARG A 500 1.88 -22.53 -11.11
C ARG A 500 0.55 -23.21 -10.85
N ALA A 501 -0.52 -22.43 -10.92
CA ALA A 501 -1.90 -22.88 -10.87
C ALA A 501 -2.63 -22.49 -12.16
N GLU A 502 -3.34 -23.43 -12.78
CA GLU A 502 -4.20 -23.19 -13.96
C GLU A 502 -5.68 -23.28 -13.60
N THR A 503 -5.97 -23.71 -12.37
CA THR A 503 -7.33 -23.86 -11.84
C THR A 503 -7.45 -23.30 -10.43
N LEU A 504 -8.69 -23.01 -10.01
CA LEU A 504 -8.98 -22.58 -8.64
C LEU A 504 -8.54 -23.65 -7.62
N THR A 505 -8.78 -24.92 -7.88
CA THR A 505 -8.43 -26.03 -6.97
C THR A 505 -6.92 -26.10 -6.78
N GLU A 506 -6.12 -26.06 -7.86
CA GLU A 506 -4.67 -26.05 -7.77
C GLU A 506 -4.15 -24.85 -6.96
N LEU A 507 -4.74 -23.66 -7.18
CA LEU A 507 -4.37 -22.47 -6.42
C LEU A 507 -4.65 -22.65 -4.92
N GLN A 508 -5.83 -23.16 -4.55
CA GLN A 508 -6.19 -23.41 -3.15
C GLN A 508 -5.24 -24.43 -2.50
N GLU A 509 -4.90 -25.51 -3.19
CA GLU A 509 -3.93 -26.51 -2.70
C GLU A 509 -2.55 -25.88 -2.46
N LEU A 510 -2.04 -25.08 -3.39
CA LEU A 510 -0.77 -24.38 -3.25
C LEU A 510 -0.76 -23.36 -2.11
N LEU A 511 -1.85 -22.61 -1.92
CA LEU A 511 -1.98 -21.65 -0.81
C LEU A 511 -1.98 -22.37 0.56
N VAL A 512 -2.60 -23.54 0.66
CA VAL A 512 -2.55 -24.38 1.87
C VAL A 512 -1.15 -24.93 2.08
N GLU A 513 -0.50 -25.41 1.02
CA GLU A 513 0.86 -25.96 1.10
C GLU A 513 1.88 -24.90 1.55
N THR A 514 1.87 -23.71 0.96
CA THR A 514 2.77 -22.61 1.33
C THR A 514 2.54 -22.12 2.76
N THR A 515 1.32 -22.25 3.27
CA THR A 515 1.00 -21.94 4.68
C THR A 515 1.60 -23.00 5.62
N ALA A 516 1.52 -24.28 5.24
CA ALA A 516 2.04 -25.38 6.04
C ALA A 516 3.58 -25.46 6.00
N ASN A 517 4.17 -25.21 4.84
CA ASN A 517 5.58 -25.32 4.53
C ASN A 517 6.11 -24.00 3.94
N PRO A 518 6.25 -22.93 4.74
CA PRO A 518 6.65 -21.63 4.23
C PRO A 518 8.10 -21.63 3.76
N GLU A 519 8.32 -21.09 2.58
CA GLU A 519 9.63 -20.69 2.06
C GLU A 519 9.86 -19.20 2.33
N PRO A 520 11.12 -18.73 2.32
CA PRO A 520 11.43 -17.32 2.53
C PRO A 520 10.63 -16.39 1.63
N VAL A 521 10.62 -16.67 0.33
CA VAL A 521 9.76 -16.01 -0.68
C VAL A 521 9.27 -17.06 -1.66
N THR A 522 7.97 -17.10 -1.88
CA THR A 522 7.33 -17.97 -2.87
C THR A 522 6.53 -17.13 -3.86
N VAL A 523 6.66 -17.42 -5.14
CA VAL A 523 5.78 -16.89 -6.20
C VAL A 523 4.82 -17.98 -6.65
N ILE A 524 3.51 -17.71 -6.56
CA ILE A 524 2.47 -18.56 -7.14
C ILE A 524 1.88 -17.82 -8.34
N GLU A 525 2.13 -18.30 -9.54
CA GLU A 525 1.50 -17.79 -10.76
C GLU A 525 0.15 -18.46 -10.96
N ALA A 526 -0.93 -17.71 -10.80
CA ALA A 526 -2.28 -18.14 -11.16
C ALA A 526 -2.59 -17.70 -12.60
N ARG A 527 -2.61 -18.65 -13.55
CA ARG A 527 -2.89 -18.40 -14.97
C ARG A 527 -4.37 -18.18 -15.17
N THR A 528 -4.77 -16.95 -15.28
CA THR A 528 -6.17 -16.54 -15.42
C THR A 528 -6.50 -16.08 -16.83
N THR A 529 -7.77 -15.76 -17.08
CA THR A 529 -8.22 -15.19 -18.34
C THR A 529 -8.79 -13.79 -18.15
N ARG A 530 -8.47 -12.88 -19.08
CA ARG A 530 -9.14 -11.57 -19.19
C ARG A 530 -10.23 -11.56 -20.27
N ALA A 531 -10.35 -12.64 -21.06
CA ALA A 531 -11.31 -12.70 -22.17
C ALA A 531 -12.77 -12.47 -21.73
N THR A 532 -13.13 -12.90 -20.53
CA THR A 532 -14.47 -12.77 -19.93
C THR A 532 -14.58 -11.63 -18.94
N ARG A 533 -13.54 -10.80 -18.77
CA ARG A 533 -13.50 -9.77 -17.71
C ARG A 533 -14.59 -8.71 -17.86
N ARG A 534 -14.92 -8.32 -19.09
CA ARG A 534 -15.98 -7.34 -19.37
C ARG A 534 -17.35 -7.90 -19.00
N GLU A 535 -17.66 -9.13 -19.42
CA GLU A 535 -18.92 -9.82 -19.13
C GLU A 535 -19.07 -10.05 -17.62
N LEU A 536 -18.00 -10.47 -16.93
CA LEU A 536 -17.95 -10.61 -15.49
C LEU A 536 -18.27 -9.27 -14.80
N ALA A 537 -17.62 -8.18 -15.19
CA ALA A 537 -17.87 -6.86 -14.65
C ALA A 537 -19.31 -6.39 -14.89
N GLN A 538 -19.91 -6.71 -16.04
CA GLN A 538 -21.32 -6.42 -16.33
C GLN A 538 -22.26 -7.29 -15.48
N ARG A 539 -21.91 -8.55 -15.22
CA ARG A 539 -22.67 -9.45 -14.35
C ARG A 539 -22.73 -8.93 -12.92
N LEU A 540 -21.60 -8.44 -12.41
CA LEU A 540 -21.50 -7.85 -11.06
C LEU A 540 -22.31 -6.55 -10.91
N LYS A 541 -22.60 -5.85 -12.00
CA LYS A 541 -23.39 -4.59 -12.00
C LYS A 541 -24.90 -4.81 -12.13
N LYS A 542 -25.33 -5.99 -12.52
CA LYS A 542 -26.76 -6.36 -12.62
C LYS A 542 -27.33 -6.80 -11.27
#